data_706639f7162de684736a705329263e2c
#
_entry.id   706639f7162de684736a705329263e2c
#
_cell.length_a   1.000
_cell.length_b   1.000
_cell.length_c   1.000
_cell.angle_alpha   90.00
_cell.angle_beta   90.00
_cell.angle_gamma   90.00
#
_symmetry.space_group_name_H-M   'P 1'
#
loop_
_entity.id
_entity.type
_entity.pdbx_description
1 polymer ?
#
loop_
_entity_poly.entity_id
_entity_poly.type
_entity_poly.pdbx_seq_one_letter_code
_entity_poly.pdbx_strand_id
1 'polypeptide(L)'
;MSKNNQSSYRSIFKATSLFGGVQVYQILIQIIKSKFVAVLLGPAGVGIMGLFQSGLQLVQQISSMGLAQSAVRDVSEANGTNDLQRIAKTVTVVRKLVWITGLLGLIVVACCSPLLSKVSFGNYDYTIPFIILSITLLIDQLSAGQRVVLQGMRRLKDLAKCTAFGVTFGLITSVPLYYWLGVDGIVPTLILNSVCSLILCWLYSRKIKVEIVQVTPMQTFEQGKQMLIMGISLSLSGIFSTIVAYVLRSFIQGNGGVEEVGLYQAGFVIMTTYVGMVMNAIGTDYYPRLAAINKDNIECRETVSKQGEIGAMILGPMLTFCLVFMPFVLQILYSDSFLAANDYVTWACLGMMLRFGAWIISYLFVAKAESKLFIKVELSANVYYLVFSLLGYRFFGLSGLGIAFALLYVVYFLQCYLIARKRYDFRFSHSFIKCYGVQLLLVVACLTIVMLFDGWLKYLLGCAVIAISCFLGIRGLNQRMNLLSFVKNKIAKK
;
A
#
# COMPACT_ATOMS: atom_id res chain seq x y z
N MET A 1 -12.94 35.53 9.06
CA MET A 1 -13.04 34.08 9.38
C MET A 1 -13.42 33.93 10.85
N SER A 2 -14.50 33.25 11.17
CA SER A 2 -14.95 33.08 12.55
C SER A 2 -13.94 32.25 13.35
N LYS A 3 -13.79 32.53 14.67
CA LYS A 3 -12.89 31.75 15.57
C LYS A 3 -13.13 30.24 15.50
N ASN A 4 -14.33 29.81 15.18
CA ASN A 4 -14.70 28.39 15.00
C ASN A 4 -14.05 27.76 13.77
N ASN A 5 -13.87 28.46 12.65
CA ASN A 5 -13.18 27.94 11.48
C ASN A 5 -11.68 27.78 11.72
N GLN A 6 -11.04 28.73 12.42
CA GLN A 6 -9.61 28.61 12.76
C GLN A 6 -9.31 27.44 13.70
N SER A 7 -10.18 27.14 14.67
CA SER A 7 -10.02 25.99 15.57
C SER A 7 -10.17 24.66 14.82
N SER A 8 -11.09 24.57 13.86
CA SER A 8 -11.29 23.41 13.00
C SER A 8 -10.07 23.14 12.11
N TYR A 9 -9.55 24.15 11.41
CA TYR A 9 -8.34 24.01 10.58
C TYR A 9 -7.12 23.60 11.41
N ARG A 10 -6.96 24.15 12.61
CA ARG A 10 -5.86 23.82 13.52
C ARG A 10 -5.95 22.38 14.03
N SER A 11 -7.14 21.87 14.30
CA SER A 11 -7.35 20.48 14.70
C SER A 11 -7.09 19.49 13.56
N ILE A 12 -7.52 19.79 12.33
CA ILE A 12 -7.26 19.01 11.13
C ILE A 12 -5.75 18.97 10.85
N PHE A 13 -5.08 20.12 10.85
CA PHE A 13 -3.62 20.18 10.64
C PHE A 13 -2.85 19.38 11.70
N LYS A 14 -3.24 19.47 12.97
CA LYS A 14 -2.62 18.72 14.08
C LYS A 14 -2.82 17.20 13.93
N ALA A 15 -4.00 16.77 13.49
CA ALA A 15 -4.27 15.36 13.22
C ALA A 15 -3.44 14.85 12.02
N THR A 16 -3.43 15.59 10.92
CA THR A 16 -2.67 15.25 9.70
C THR A 16 -1.16 15.18 9.98
N SER A 17 -0.61 16.16 10.72
CA SER A 17 0.81 16.14 11.13
C SER A 17 1.15 14.96 12.03
N LEU A 18 0.25 14.60 12.96
CA LEU A 18 0.44 13.45 13.84
C LEU A 18 0.49 12.14 13.03
N PHE A 19 -0.47 11.94 12.11
CA PHE A 19 -0.51 10.75 11.28
C PHE A 19 0.67 10.68 10.30
N GLY A 20 1.02 11.81 9.68
CA GLY A 20 2.20 11.90 8.83
C GLY A 20 3.49 11.52 9.58
N GLY A 21 3.65 12.03 10.81
CA GLY A 21 4.79 11.68 11.67
C GLY A 21 4.83 10.19 12.04
N VAL A 22 3.68 9.60 12.39
CA VAL A 22 3.58 8.15 12.68
C VAL A 22 3.88 7.33 11.43
N GLN A 23 3.44 7.76 10.26
CA GLN A 23 3.70 7.03 9.01
C GLN A 23 5.18 7.04 8.65
N VAL A 24 5.87 8.18 8.81
CA VAL A 24 7.33 8.25 8.65
C VAL A 24 8.03 7.34 9.66
N TYR A 25 7.62 7.37 10.92
CA TYR A 25 8.16 6.49 11.95
C TYR A 25 7.98 5.00 11.61
N GLN A 26 6.78 4.60 11.15
CA GLN A 26 6.52 3.22 10.71
C GLN A 26 7.46 2.79 9.58
N ILE A 27 7.70 3.67 8.61
CA ILE A 27 8.61 3.37 7.49
C ILE A 27 10.03 3.17 7.99
N LEU A 28 10.51 4.04 8.88
CA LEU A 28 11.86 3.89 9.46
C LEU A 28 12.00 2.56 10.22
N ILE A 29 11.04 2.20 11.06
CA ILE A 29 11.04 0.91 11.76
C ILE A 29 10.96 -0.25 10.78
N GLN A 30 10.14 -0.13 9.72
CA GLN A 30 10.01 -1.17 8.71
C GLN A 30 11.33 -1.37 7.91
N ILE A 31 12.04 -0.29 7.60
CA ILE A 31 13.37 -0.35 6.97
C ILE A 31 14.34 -1.14 7.87
N ILE A 32 14.41 -0.77 9.16
CA ILE A 32 15.26 -1.45 10.13
C ILE A 32 14.88 -2.95 10.22
N LYS A 33 13.58 -3.24 10.34
CA LYS A 33 13.07 -4.61 10.39
C LYS A 33 13.43 -5.40 9.14
N SER A 34 13.24 -4.80 7.95
CA SER A 34 13.56 -5.46 6.67
C SER A 34 15.04 -5.82 6.58
N LYS A 35 15.93 -4.94 7.07
CA LYS A 35 17.38 -5.21 7.13
C LYS A 35 17.69 -6.42 8.01
N PHE A 36 17.16 -6.45 9.25
CA PHE A 36 17.39 -7.59 10.15
C PHE A 36 16.82 -8.89 9.59
N VAL A 37 15.60 -8.87 9.05
CA VAL A 37 14.97 -10.05 8.41
C VAL A 37 15.83 -10.55 7.25
N ALA A 38 16.31 -9.65 6.40
CA ALA A 38 17.12 -10.01 5.25
C ALA A 38 18.48 -10.61 5.63
N VAL A 39 19.13 -10.05 6.66
CA VAL A 39 20.44 -10.54 7.14
C VAL A 39 20.30 -11.88 7.86
N LEU A 40 19.24 -12.05 8.67
CA LEU A 40 19.06 -13.24 9.51
C LEU A 40 18.43 -14.41 8.74
N LEU A 41 17.51 -14.15 7.80
CA LEU A 41 16.75 -15.19 7.11
C LEU A 41 17.14 -15.36 5.63
N GLY A 42 17.82 -14.39 5.05
CA GLY A 42 18.15 -14.39 3.61
C GLY A 42 16.93 -14.29 2.68
N PRO A 43 17.13 -14.39 1.35
CA PRO A 43 16.03 -14.33 0.37
C PRO A 43 15.00 -15.45 0.56
N ALA A 44 15.46 -16.69 0.84
CA ALA A 44 14.56 -17.82 1.07
C ALA A 44 13.61 -17.57 2.25
N GLY A 45 14.12 -17.08 3.39
CA GLY A 45 13.29 -16.79 4.55
C GLY A 45 12.31 -15.64 4.30
N VAL A 46 12.72 -14.60 3.58
CA VAL A 46 11.82 -13.52 3.15
C VAL A 46 10.73 -14.04 2.20
N GLY A 47 11.09 -14.99 1.32
CA GLY A 47 10.14 -15.67 0.44
C GLY A 47 9.11 -16.51 1.19
N ILE A 48 9.55 -17.34 2.15
CA ILE A 48 8.65 -18.14 3.02
C ILE A 48 7.69 -17.22 3.76
N MET A 49 8.21 -16.16 4.38
CA MET A 49 7.38 -15.17 5.08
C MET A 49 6.38 -14.51 4.14
N GLY A 50 6.79 -14.16 2.92
CA GLY A 50 5.93 -13.57 1.89
C GLY A 50 4.81 -14.50 1.43
N LEU A 51 5.09 -15.80 1.28
CA LEU A 51 4.10 -16.83 0.93
C LEU A 51 3.08 -17.04 2.04
N PHE A 52 3.52 -17.19 3.30
CA PHE A 52 2.60 -17.26 4.43
C PHE A 52 1.70 -16.02 4.50
N GLN A 53 2.30 -14.82 4.47
CA GLN A 53 1.53 -13.58 4.53
C GLN A 53 0.54 -13.44 3.39
N SER A 54 0.91 -13.78 2.15
CA SER A 54 -0.01 -13.67 1.01
C SER A 54 -1.16 -14.65 1.09
N GLY A 55 -0.93 -15.88 1.55
CA GLY A 55 -1.99 -16.88 1.78
C GLY A 55 -2.96 -16.46 2.87
N LEU A 56 -2.42 -16.00 4.01
CA LEU A 56 -3.23 -15.51 5.12
C LEU A 56 -4.02 -14.24 4.74
N GLN A 57 -3.40 -13.30 4.02
CA GLN A 57 -4.05 -12.09 3.53
C GLN A 57 -5.21 -12.39 2.58
N LEU A 58 -5.06 -13.39 1.70
CA LEU A 58 -6.13 -13.81 0.81
C LEU A 58 -7.37 -14.25 1.59
N VAL A 59 -7.18 -15.15 2.54
CA VAL A 59 -8.30 -15.64 3.35
C VAL A 59 -8.86 -14.52 4.24
N GLN A 60 -8.00 -13.70 4.84
CA GLN A 60 -8.42 -12.57 5.66
C GLN A 60 -9.25 -11.56 4.88
N GLN A 61 -8.84 -11.22 3.65
CA GLN A 61 -9.56 -10.27 2.81
C GLN A 61 -10.97 -10.76 2.45
N ILE A 62 -11.11 -12.07 2.25
CA ILE A 62 -12.41 -12.71 1.96
C ILE A 62 -13.24 -12.82 3.24
N SER A 63 -12.68 -13.39 4.31
CA SER A 63 -13.41 -13.66 5.56
C SER A 63 -13.81 -12.41 6.33
N SER A 64 -13.01 -11.34 6.28
CA SER A 64 -13.31 -10.06 6.92
C SER A 64 -14.46 -9.30 6.24
N MET A 65 -14.78 -9.66 4.98
CA MET A 65 -15.86 -9.03 4.19
C MET A 65 -15.81 -7.49 4.18
N GLY A 66 -14.61 -6.90 4.29
CA GLY A 66 -14.43 -5.44 4.35
C GLY A 66 -15.06 -4.75 5.58
N LEU A 67 -15.39 -5.54 6.61
CA LEU A 67 -16.11 -5.06 7.80
C LEU A 67 -15.43 -3.84 8.46
N ALA A 68 -14.10 -3.81 8.52
CA ALA A 68 -13.39 -2.70 9.16
C ALA A 68 -13.70 -1.35 8.50
N GLN A 69 -13.79 -1.30 7.18
CA GLN A 69 -14.05 -0.05 6.43
C GLN A 69 -15.49 0.45 6.62
N SER A 70 -16.48 -0.44 6.52
CA SER A 70 -17.89 -0.10 6.73
C SER A 70 -18.19 0.25 8.19
N ALA A 71 -17.64 -0.51 9.14
CA ALA A 71 -17.87 -0.31 10.56
C ALA A 71 -17.29 1.04 11.07
N VAL A 72 -16.15 1.51 10.54
CA VAL A 72 -15.63 2.85 10.85
C VAL A 72 -16.65 3.94 10.51
N ARG A 73 -17.30 3.83 9.34
CA ARG A 73 -18.34 4.76 8.93
C ARG A 73 -19.52 4.76 9.92
N ASP A 74 -20.05 3.57 10.24
CA ASP A 74 -21.24 3.45 11.05
C ASP A 74 -21.00 3.88 12.50
N VAL A 75 -19.80 3.55 13.06
CA VAL A 75 -19.39 4.05 14.40
C VAL A 75 -19.19 5.58 14.37
N SER A 76 -18.61 6.14 13.28
CA SER A 76 -18.44 7.59 13.14
C SER A 76 -19.77 8.31 13.02
N GLU A 77 -20.74 7.74 12.30
CA GLU A 77 -22.10 8.26 12.19
C GLU A 77 -22.80 8.25 13.54
N ALA A 78 -22.75 7.11 14.26
CA ALA A 78 -23.31 7.01 15.60
C ALA A 78 -22.67 8.03 16.56
N ASN A 79 -21.34 8.20 16.51
CA ASN A 79 -20.63 9.18 17.33
C ASN A 79 -21.06 10.63 17.01
N GLY A 80 -21.40 10.91 15.75
CA GLY A 80 -21.89 12.23 15.31
C GLY A 80 -23.26 12.61 15.89
N THR A 81 -24.08 11.63 16.30
CA THR A 81 -25.39 11.87 16.91
C THR A 81 -25.32 12.24 18.39
N ASN A 82 -24.17 12.02 19.06
CA ASN A 82 -23.98 12.11 20.51
C ASN A 82 -24.96 11.24 21.34
N ASP A 83 -25.65 10.29 20.72
CA ASP A 83 -26.50 9.32 21.38
C ASP A 83 -25.66 8.12 21.89
N LEU A 84 -25.46 8.06 23.20
CA LEU A 84 -24.67 7.04 23.86
C LEU A 84 -25.24 5.62 23.66
N GLN A 85 -26.55 5.46 23.59
CA GLN A 85 -27.20 4.19 23.36
C GLN A 85 -26.95 3.68 21.91
N ARG A 86 -27.07 4.59 20.92
CA ARG A 86 -26.80 4.28 19.52
C ARG A 86 -25.32 3.90 19.33
N ILE A 87 -24.40 4.64 19.96
CA ILE A 87 -22.96 4.31 19.94
C ILE A 87 -22.72 2.95 20.55
N ALA A 88 -23.24 2.68 21.76
CA ALA A 88 -23.08 1.43 22.48
C ALA A 88 -23.61 0.23 21.67
N LYS A 89 -24.78 0.37 21.07
CA LYS A 89 -25.40 -0.64 20.21
C LYS A 89 -24.52 -0.94 18.97
N THR A 90 -24.10 0.11 18.26
CA THR A 90 -23.26 -0.04 17.04
C THR A 90 -21.94 -0.70 17.36
N VAL A 91 -21.24 -0.27 18.40
CA VAL A 91 -19.97 -0.86 18.84
C VAL A 91 -20.14 -2.33 19.26
N THR A 92 -21.25 -2.67 19.94
CA THR A 92 -21.56 -4.06 20.34
C THR A 92 -21.80 -4.94 19.11
N VAL A 93 -22.53 -4.45 18.12
CA VAL A 93 -22.73 -5.17 16.83
C VAL A 93 -21.39 -5.40 16.13
N VAL A 94 -20.55 -4.37 16.01
CA VAL A 94 -19.22 -4.48 15.40
C VAL A 94 -18.37 -5.52 16.13
N ARG A 95 -18.34 -5.52 17.47
CA ARG A 95 -17.59 -6.51 18.24
C ARG A 95 -18.06 -7.94 17.96
N LYS A 96 -19.38 -8.19 17.90
CA LYS A 96 -19.93 -9.51 17.55
C LYS A 96 -19.56 -9.93 16.14
N LEU A 97 -19.68 -9.04 15.16
CA LEU A 97 -19.32 -9.34 13.77
C LEU A 97 -17.83 -9.64 13.60
N VAL A 98 -16.97 -8.91 14.31
CA VAL A 98 -15.52 -9.13 14.31
C VAL A 98 -15.17 -10.53 14.85
N TRP A 99 -15.85 -11.01 15.90
CA TRP A 99 -15.69 -12.37 16.37
C TRP A 99 -16.14 -13.40 15.34
N ILE A 100 -17.31 -13.19 14.72
CA ILE A 100 -17.86 -14.10 13.72
C ILE A 100 -16.93 -14.19 12.49
N THR A 101 -16.53 -13.04 11.94
CA THR A 101 -15.66 -12.99 10.75
C THR A 101 -14.24 -13.46 11.05
N GLY A 102 -13.74 -13.22 12.26
CA GLY A 102 -12.44 -13.72 12.72
C GLY A 102 -12.41 -15.23 12.90
N LEU A 103 -13.45 -15.81 13.54
CA LEU A 103 -13.62 -17.26 13.64
C LEU A 103 -13.80 -17.92 12.28
N LEU A 104 -14.58 -17.30 11.38
CA LEU A 104 -14.69 -17.78 10.01
C LEU A 104 -13.33 -17.86 9.33
N GLY A 105 -12.51 -16.81 9.43
CA GLY A 105 -11.17 -16.79 8.87
C GLY A 105 -10.27 -17.88 9.45
N LEU A 106 -10.28 -18.06 10.79
CA LEU A 106 -9.54 -19.11 11.47
C LEU A 106 -9.94 -20.50 10.93
N ILE A 107 -11.25 -20.80 10.90
CA ILE A 107 -11.76 -22.11 10.44
C ILE A 107 -11.39 -22.33 8.97
N VAL A 108 -11.57 -21.32 8.11
CA VAL A 108 -11.25 -21.45 6.67
C VAL A 108 -9.77 -21.72 6.47
N VAL A 109 -8.85 -21.01 7.15
CA VAL A 109 -7.40 -21.29 7.04
C VAL A 109 -7.07 -22.67 7.58
N ALA A 110 -7.60 -23.06 8.75
CA ALA A 110 -7.34 -24.37 9.34
C ALA A 110 -7.80 -25.51 8.42
N CYS A 111 -9.01 -25.42 7.86
CA CYS A 111 -9.53 -26.43 6.94
C CYS A 111 -8.82 -26.44 5.57
N CYS A 112 -8.45 -25.27 5.05
CA CYS A 112 -7.78 -25.14 3.77
C CYS A 112 -6.24 -25.20 3.88
N SER A 113 -5.67 -25.43 5.06
CA SER A 113 -4.22 -25.46 5.30
C SER A 113 -3.45 -26.43 4.39
N PRO A 114 -3.93 -27.67 4.08
CA PRO A 114 -3.23 -28.54 3.14
C PRO A 114 -3.21 -27.96 1.72
N LEU A 115 -4.31 -27.34 1.30
CA LEU A 115 -4.40 -26.67 -0.01
C LEU A 115 -3.49 -25.46 -0.08
N LEU A 116 -3.48 -24.63 0.96
CA LEU A 116 -2.61 -23.47 1.06
C LEU A 116 -1.13 -23.88 1.04
N SER A 117 -0.76 -24.94 1.78
CA SER A 117 0.60 -25.48 1.76
C SER A 117 1.00 -25.94 0.37
N LYS A 118 0.16 -26.76 -0.27
CA LYS A 118 0.43 -27.29 -1.63
C LYS A 118 0.53 -26.18 -2.68
N VAL A 119 -0.39 -25.21 -2.65
CA VAL A 119 -0.42 -24.12 -3.63
C VAL A 119 0.72 -23.12 -3.41
N SER A 120 1.06 -22.81 -2.13
CA SER A 120 2.12 -21.83 -1.83
C SER A 120 3.52 -22.40 -1.91
N PHE A 121 3.72 -23.68 -1.55
CA PHE A 121 5.05 -24.28 -1.39
C PHE A 121 5.28 -25.52 -2.27
N GLY A 122 4.27 -26.02 -2.95
CA GLY A 122 4.36 -27.22 -3.78
C GLY A 122 4.32 -28.54 -2.99
N ASN A 123 4.34 -28.51 -1.65
CA ASN A 123 4.35 -29.64 -0.75
C ASN A 123 3.37 -29.47 0.41
N TYR A 124 3.30 -30.46 1.30
CA TYR A 124 2.40 -30.44 2.48
C TYR A 124 3.13 -30.12 3.79
N ASP A 125 4.42 -29.84 3.77
CA ASP A 125 5.25 -29.64 4.97
C ASP A 125 4.82 -28.44 5.79
N TYR A 126 4.24 -27.43 5.12
CA TYR A 126 3.76 -26.21 5.75
C TYR A 126 2.28 -26.25 6.18
N THR A 127 1.64 -27.44 6.14
CA THR A 127 0.25 -27.60 6.59
C THR A 127 0.08 -27.25 8.05
N ILE A 128 0.94 -27.80 8.93
CA ILE A 128 0.92 -27.51 10.37
C ILE A 128 1.21 -26.04 10.65
N PRO A 129 2.25 -25.41 10.06
CA PRO A 129 2.44 -23.96 10.14
C PRO A 129 1.20 -23.14 9.78
N PHE A 130 0.46 -23.48 8.72
CA PHE A 130 -0.78 -22.77 8.36
C PHE A 130 -1.89 -22.97 9.38
N ILE A 131 -2.05 -24.19 9.94
CA ILE A 131 -3.00 -24.45 11.02
C ILE A 131 -2.69 -23.57 12.24
N ILE A 132 -1.42 -23.50 12.65
CA ILE A 132 -1.00 -22.66 13.77
C ILE A 132 -1.22 -21.18 13.45
N LEU A 133 -0.88 -20.73 12.25
CA LEU A 133 -1.06 -19.35 11.80
C LEU A 133 -2.54 -18.95 11.63
N SER A 134 -3.47 -19.91 11.52
CA SER A 134 -4.91 -19.61 11.44
C SER A 134 -5.41 -18.75 12.60
N ILE A 135 -4.81 -18.91 13.79
CA ILE A 135 -5.14 -18.10 14.97
C ILE A 135 -4.88 -16.61 14.76
N THR A 136 -3.91 -16.26 13.90
CA THR A 136 -3.59 -14.85 13.61
C THR A 136 -4.76 -14.14 12.95
N LEU A 137 -5.56 -14.83 12.11
CA LEU A 137 -6.72 -14.22 11.47
C LEU A 137 -7.77 -13.76 12.49
N LEU A 138 -8.02 -14.58 13.50
CA LEU A 138 -8.91 -14.20 14.60
C LEU A 138 -8.34 -13.01 15.37
N ILE A 139 -7.06 -13.10 15.78
CA ILE A 139 -6.37 -12.05 16.55
C ILE A 139 -6.33 -10.72 15.76
N ASP A 140 -5.98 -10.77 14.48
CA ASP A 140 -5.90 -9.57 13.63
C ASP A 140 -7.28 -8.96 13.38
N GLN A 141 -8.32 -9.77 13.25
CA GLN A 141 -9.69 -9.29 13.10
C GLN A 141 -10.17 -8.63 14.39
N LEU A 142 -9.87 -9.21 15.58
CA LEU A 142 -10.14 -8.58 16.87
C LEU A 142 -9.40 -7.24 17.01
N SER A 143 -8.13 -7.18 16.58
CA SER A 143 -7.34 -5.95 16.56
C SER A 143 -7.95 -4.90 15.63
N ALA A 144 -8.42 -5.32 14.45
CA ALA A 144 -9.11 -4.44 13.51
C ALA A 144 -10.39 -3.84 14.12
N GLY A 145 -11.17 -4.66 14.83
CA GLY A 145 -12.36 -4.18 15.56
C GLY A 145 -12.03 -3.10 16.61
N GLN A 146 -10.93 -3.27 17.36
CA GLN A 146 -10.49 -2.24 18.32
C GLN A 146 -10.05 -0.94 17.60
N ARG A 147 -9.34 -1.08 16.47
CA ARG A 147 -8.96 0.09 15.64
C ARG A 147 -10.18 0.82 15.07
N VAL A 148 -11.22 0.09 14.66
CA VAL A 148 -12.50 0.66 14.21
C VAL A 148 -13.11 1.55 15.28
N VAL A 149 -13.14 1.10 16.54
CA VAL A 149 -13.67 1.89 17.66
C VAL A 149 -12.84 3.16 17.88
N LEU A 150 -11.50 3.04 17.91
CA LEU A 150 -10.60 4.19 18.06
C LEU A 150 -10.79 5.22 16.93
N GLN A 151 -10.92 4.75 15.69
CA GLN A 151 -11.05 5.59 14.51
C GLN A 151 -12.45 6.23 14.43
N GLY A 152 -13.50 5.45 14.61
CA GLY A 152 -14.89 5.92 14.58
C GLY A 152 -15.21 6.91 15.69
N MET A 153 -14.64 6.73 16.88
CA MET A 153 -14.75 7.66 18.02
C MET A 153 -13.75 8.83 17.94
N ARG A 154 -13.03 8.99 16.80
CA ARG A 154 -12.04 10.05 16.54
C ARG A 154 -10.90 10.13 17.58
N ARG A 155 -10.55 9.03 18.24
CA ARG A 155 -9.42 8.92 19.17
C ARG A 155 -8.11 8.74 18.42
N LEU A 156 -7.82 9.67 17.52
CA LEU A 156 -6.74 9.59 16.54
C LEU A 156 -5.35 9.52 17.19
N LYS A 157 -5.17 10.18 18.34
CA LYS A 157 -3.90 10.11 19.10
C LYS A 157 -3.66 8.71 19.66
N ASP A 158 -4.68 8.05 20.16
CA ASP A 158 -4.58 6.71 20.72
C ASP A 158 -4.33 5.69 19.61
N LEU A 159 -4.99 5.86 18.47
CA LEU A 159 -4.73 5.06 17.26
C LEU A 159 -3.28 5.21 16.77
N ALA A 160 -2.76 6.45 16.72
CA ALA A 160 -1.38 6.74 16.34
C ALA A 160 -0.37 6.07 17.28
N LYS A 161 -0.59 6.15 18.61
CA LYS A 161 0.25 5.49 19.61
C LYS A 161 0.19 3.97 19.49
N CYS A 162 -1.02 3.39 19.37
CA CYS A 162 -1.20 1.96 19.18
C CYS A 162 -0.40 1.46 17.97
N THR A 163 -0.46 2.19 16.86
CA THR A 163 0.25 1.83 15.63
C THR A 163 1.76 1.96 15.79
N ALA A 164 2.25 3.07 16.36
CA ALA A 164 3.68 3.28 16.58
C ALA A 164 4.30 2.24 17.51
N PHE A 165 3.66 1.98 18.66
CA PHE A 165 4.12 0.95 19.58
C PHE A 165 4.02 -0.45 18.98
N GLY A 166 2.97 -0.74 18.17
CA GLY A 166 2.80 -2.02 17.50
C GLY A 166 3.98 -2.38 16.61
N VAL A 167 4.42 -1.44 15.74
CA VAL A 167 5.58 -1.69 14.85
C VAL A 167 6.89 -1.79 15.63
N THR A 168 7.05 -1.02 16.72
CA THR A 168 8.25 -1.07 17.57
C THR A 168 8.35 -2.40 18.28
N PHE A 169 7.28 -2.85 18.94
CA PHE A 169 7.24 -4.17 19.57
C PHE A 169 7.41 -5.28 18.56
N GLY A 170 6.82 -5.12 17.35
CA GLY A 170 7.01 -6.04 16.25
C GLY A 170 8.48 -6.18 15.80
N LEU A 171 9.28 -5.10 15.86
CA LEU A 171 10.72 -5.16 15.62
C LEU A 171 11.45 -5.86 16.78
N ILE A 172 11.19 -5.43 18.01
CA ILE A 172 11.87 -5.94 19.21
C ILE A 172 11.64 -7.46 19.39
N THR A 173 10.45 -7.95 19.05
CA THR A 173 10.12 -9.38 19.18
C THR A 173 10.62 -10.20 17.99
N SER A 174 10.61 -9.62 16.77
CA SER A 174 11.01 -10.34 15.56
C SER A 174 12.51 -10.65 15.54
N VAL A 175 13.37 -9.68 15.91
CA VAL A 175 14.82 -9.83 15.79
C VAL A 175 15.37 -10.98 16.64
N PRO A 176 15.06 -11.11 17.95
CA PRO A 176 15.53 -12.24 18.74
C PRO A 176 15.01 -13.58 18.24
N LEU A 177 13.73 -13.67 17.86
CA LEU A 177 13.16 -14.92 17.35
C LEU A 177 13.83 -15.39 16.06
N TYR A 178 14.12 -14.49 15.13
CA TYR A 178 14.85 -14.82 13.93
C TYR A 178 16.32 -15.17 14.19
N TYR A 179 16.94 -14.52 15.18
CA TYR A 179 18.32 -14.82 15.55
C TYR A 179 18.48 -16.20 16.14
N TRP A 180 17.56 -16.63 17.03
CA TRP A 180 17.65 -17.93 17.72
C TRP A 180 17.06 -19.08 16.93
N LEU A 181 15.96 -18.88 16.20
CA LEU A 181 15.20 -19.93 15.55
C LEU A 181 15.35 -19.91 14.01
N GLY A 182 16.00 -18.89 13.44
CA GLY A 182 16.11 -18.77 11.99
C GLY A 182 14.73 -18.76 11.32
N VAL A 183 14.56 -19.59 10.30
CA VAL A 183 13.32 -19.71 9.51
C VAL A 183 12.15 -20.23 10.34
N ASP A 184 12.38 -21.11 11.30
CA ASP A 184 11.34 -21.64 12.20
C ASP A 184 10.76 -20.55 13.10
N GLY A 185 11.50 -19.47 13.32
CA GLY A 185 11.05 -18.28 14.01
C GLY A 185 9.95 -17.47 13.28
N ILE A 186 9.66 -17.77 12.00
CA ILE A 186 8.67 -17.00 11.22
C ILE A 186 7.27 -17.16 11.83
N VAL A 187 6.84 -18.38 12.09
CA VAL A 187 5.50 -18.67 12.62
C VAL A 187 5.29 -18.04 14.01
N PRO A 188 6.16 -18.27 15.01
CA PRO A 188 6.05 -17.61 16.32
C PRO A 188 6.06 -16.08 16.21
N THR A 189 6.89 -15.53 15.35
CA THR A 189 6.98 -14.07 15.17
C THR A 189 5.67 -13.47 14.62
N LEU A 190 5.04 -14.10 13.65
CA LEU A 190 3.76 -13.65 13.09
C LEU A 190 2.66 -13.66 14.16
N ILE A 191 2.58 -14.74 14.95
CA ILE A 191 1.61 -14.85 16.05
C ILE A 191 1.86 -13.79 17.11
N LEU A 192 3.11 -13.63 17.56
CA LEU A 192 3.45 -12.69 18.61
C LEU A 192 3.19 -11.23 18.17
N ASN A 193 3.46 -10.90 16.91
CA ASN A 193 3.13 -9.59 16.35
C ASN A 193 1.62 -9.32 16.36
N SER A 194 0.80 -10.30 15.98
CA SER A 194 -0.67 -10.20 16.04
C SER A 194 -1.17 -10.03 17.47
N VAL A 195 -0.64 -10.83 18.43
CA VAL A 195 -0.98 -10.73 19.85
C VAL A 195 -0.59 -9.36 20.42
N CYS A 196 0.63 -8.88 20.17
CA CYS A 196 1.07 -7.56 20.61
C CYS A 196 0.17 -6.45 20.04
N SER A 197 -0.19 -6.54 18.75
CA SER A 197 -1.12 -5.61 18.11
C SER A 197 -2.48 -5.60 18.79
N LEU A 198 -3.04 -6.78 19.11
CA LEU A 198 -4.31 -6.90 19.80
C LEU A 198 -4.26 -6.28 21.20
N ILE A 199 -3.24 -6.63 22.00
CA ILE A 199 -3.07 -6.11 23.36
C ILE A 199 -2.99 -4.58 23.33
N LEU A 200 -2.16 -4.00 22.47
CA LEU A 200 -2.02 -2.55 22.34
C LEU A 200 -3.33 -1.88 21.91
N CYS A 201 -3.97 -2.40 20.87
CA CYS A 201 -5.25 -1.84 20.41
C CYS A 201 -6.34 -1.95 21.49
N TRP A 202 -6.38 -3.06 22.23
CA TRP A 202 -7.33 -3.26 23.34
C TRP A 202 -7.06 -2.31 24.50
N LEU A 203 -5.79 -2.13 24.93
CA LEU A 203 -5.42 -1.21 26.01
C LEU A 203 -5.82 0.25 25.69
N TYR A 204 -5.65 0.68 24.45
CA TYR A 204 -6.03 2.03 24.04
C TYR A 204 -7.55 2.18 23.83
N SER A 205 -8.23 1.19 23.25
CA SER A 205 -9.67 1.24 23.00
C SER A 205 -10.47 1.15 24.32
N ARG A 206 -9.96 0.40 25.31
CA ARG A 206 -10.56 0.29 26.64
C ARG A 206 -10.68 1.63 27.38
N LYS A 207 -9.85 2.63 27.02
CA LYS A 207 -9.98 3.98 27.57
C LYS A 207 -11.27 4.69 27.14
N ILE A 208 -11.92 4.19 26.10
CA ILE A 208 -13.23 4.66 25.66
C ILE A 208 -14.27 3.87 26.44
N LYS A 209 -14.93 4.53 27.38
CA LYS A 209 -16.03 3.93 28.16
C LYS A 209 -17.27 3.85 27.27
N VAL A 210 -17.45 2.73 26.58
CA VAL A 210 -18.68 2.41 25.85
C VAL A 210 -19.42 1.36 26.67
N GLU A 211 -20.65 1.66 27.06
CA GLU A 211 -21.50 0.72 27.78
C GLU A 211 -21.77 -0.52 26.92
N ILE A 212 -21.84 -1.68 27.57
CA ILE A 212 -22.18 -2.94 26.91
C ILE A 212 -23.70 -3.07 26.91
N VAL A 213 -24.31 -2.93 25.74
CA VAL A 213 -25.76 -3.09 25.57
C VAL A 213 -26.06 -4.49 25.06
N GLN A 214 -27.08 -5.13 25.63
CA GLN A 214 -27.54 -6.42 25.10
C GLN A 214 -28.21 -6.18 23.74
N VAL A 215 -27.68 -6.78 22.71
CA VAL A 215 -28.21 -6.74 21.35
C VAL A 215 -28.66 -8.16 21.00
N THR A 216 -29.90 -8.30 20.54
CA THR A 216 -30.43 -9.62 20.14
C THR A 216 -29.72 -10.14 18.89
N PRO A 217 -29.67 -11.47 18.66
CA PRO A 217 -29.09 -12.02 17.42
C PRO A 217 -29.74 -11.45 16.16
N MET A 218 -31.04 -11.23 16.17
CA MET A 218 -31.78 -10.65 15.03
C MET A 218 -31.34 -9.21 14.72
N GLN A 219 -31.19 -8.37 15.76
CA GLN A 219 -30.68 -6.99 15.59
C GLN A 219 -29.22 -6.98 15.10
N THR A 220 -28.40 -7.93 15.59
CA THR A 220 -27.03 -8.09 15.12
C THR A 220 -27.02 -8.46 13.64
N PHE A 221 -27.92 -9.33 13.20
CA PHE A 221 -28.03 -9.77 11.81
C PHE A 221 -28.51 -8.62 10.89
N GLU A 222 -29.55 -7.90 11.25
CA GLU A 222 -30.10 -6.80 10.43
C GLU A 222 -29.08 -5.67 10.22
N GLN A 223 -28.49 -5.17 11.29
CA GLN A 223 -27.46 -4.11 11.21
C GLN A 223 -26.16 -4.64 10.60
N GLY A 224 -25.76 -5.87 10.97
CA GLY A 224 -24.57 -6.51 10.45
C GLY A 224 -24.64 -6.80 8.97
N LYS A 225 -25.78 -7.22 8.45
CA LYS A 225 -26.00 -7.47 7.01
C LYS A 225 -25.69 -6.23 6.17
N GLN A 226 -26.18 -5.06 6.60
CA GLN A 226 -25.90 -3.81 5.88
C GLN A 226 -24.41 -3.44 5.91
N MET A 227 -23.75 -3.58 7.07
CA MET A 227 -22.30 -3.36 7.21
C MET A 227 -21.50 -4.30 6.30
N LEU A 228 -21.85 -5.60 6.27
CA LEU A 228 -21.14 -6.59 5.46
C LEU A 228 -21.35 -6.37 3.96
N ILE A 229 -22.56 -6.10 3.50
CA ILE A 229 -22.83 -5.80 2.08
C ILE A 229 -22.02 -4.58 1.63
N MET A 230 -22.02 -3.53 2.44
CA MET A 230 -21.23 -2.34 2.16
C MET A 230 -19.71 -2.63 2.19
N GLY A 231 -19.26 -3.39 3.19
CA GLY A 231 -17.87 -3.79 3.32
C GLY A 231 -17.37 -4.58 2.11
N ILE A 232 -18.12 -5.59 1.66
CA ILE A 232 -17.81 -6.37 0.46
C ILE A 232 -17.72 -5.46 -0.77
N SER A 233 -18.68 -4.54 -0.93
CA SER A 233 -18.68 -3.60 -2.05
C SER A 233 -17.44 -2.70 -2.08
N LEU A 234 -16.99 -2.23 -0.91
CA LEU A 234 -15.80 -1.39 -0.78
C LEU A 234 -14.49 -2.16 -0.97
N SER A 235 -14.46 -3.45 -0.60
CA SER A 235 -13.25 -4.28 -0.65
C SER A 235 -13.11 -5.12 -1.92
N LEU A 236 -14.10 -5.10 -2.82
CA LEU A 236 -14.14 -5.97 -3.99
C LEU A 236 -12.87 -5.86 -4.87
N SER A 237 -12.42 -4.65 -5.18
CA SER A 237 -11.19 -4.44 -5.95
C SER A 237 -9.95 -4.95 -5.21
N GLY A 238 -9.91 -4.77 -3.88
CA GLY A 238 -8.85 -5.27 -3.02
C GLY A 238 -8.77 -6.79 -2.98
N ILE A 239 -9.91 -7.48 -2.97
CA ILE A 239 -9.97 -8.94 -3.03
C ILE A 239 -9.30 -9.45 -4.32
N PHE A 240 -9.66 -8.89 -5.48
CA PHE A 240 -9.05 -9.29 -6.76
C PHE A 240 -7.54 -9.04 -6.79
N SER A 241 -7.09 -7.87 -6.31
CA SER A 241 -5.66 -7.57 -6.24
C SER A 241 -4.90 -8.55 -5.33
N THR A 242 -5.52 -8.97 -4.22
CA THR A 242 -4.93 -9.95 -3.30
C THR A 242 -4.88 -11.35 -3.91
N ILE A 243 -5.93 -11.77 -4.65
CA ILE A 243 -5.92 -13.03 -5.40
C ILE A 243 -4.77 -13.03 -6.41
N VAL A 244 -4.65 -11.99 -7.21
CA VAL A 244 -3.57 -11.87 -8.22
C VAL A 244 -2.20 -11.93 -7.56
N ALA A 245 -2.01 -11.21 -6.46
CA ALA A 245 -0.76 -11.20 -5.72
C ALA A 245 -0.40 -12.58 -5.14
N TYR A 246 -1.38 -13.33 -4.65
CA TYR A 246 -1.19 -14.69 -4.13
C TYR A 246 -0.84 -15.67 -5.25
N VAL A 247 -1.63 -15.68 -6.33
CA VAL A 247 -1.42 -16.55 -7.49
C VAL A 247 -0.05 -16.30 -8.11
N LEU A 248 0.35 -15.04 -8.25
CA LEU A 248 1.66 -14.71 -8.80
C LEU A 248 2.82 -15.22 -7.94
N ARG A 249 2.77 -15.03 -6.61
CA ARG A 249 3.82 -15.55 -5.70
C ARG A 249 3.90 -17.06 -5.70
N SER A 250 2.74 -17.74 -5.71
CA SER A 250 2.69 -19.19 -5.81
C SER A 250 3.25 -19.71 -7.14
N PHE A 251 3.01 -18.97 -8.24
CA PHE A 251 3.57 -19.30 -9.55
C PHE A 251 5.09 -19.11 -9.59
N ILE A 252 5.62 -18.02 -9.03
CA ILE A 252 7.06 -17.79 -8.91
C ILE A 252 7.68 -18.92 -8.08
N GLN A 253 7.09 -19.28 -6.95
CA GLN A 253 7.57 -20.37 -6.09
C GLN A 253 7.63 -21.71 -6.86
N GLY A 254 6.59 -22.02 -7.61
CA GLY A 254 6.50 -23.28 -8.34
C GLY A 254 7.51 -23.42 -9.49
N ASN A 255 8.07 -22.33 -10.02
CA ASN A 255 9.00 -22.33 -11.14
C ASN A 255 10.45 -21.94 -10.75
N GLY A 256 10.63 -21.01 -9.81
CA GLY A 256 11.94 -20.47 -9.40
C GLY A 256 12.28 -20.70 -7.93
N GLY A 257 11.35 -21.29 -7.17
CA GLY A 257 11.58 -21.57 -5.75
C GLY A 257 11.31 -20.38 -4.84
N VAL A 258 11.48 -20.62 -3.55
CA VAL A 258 11.15 -19.68 -2.47
C VAL A 258 12.09 -18.46 -2.48
N GLU A 259 13.32 -18.65 -2.88
CA GLU A 259 14.34 -17.60 -2.96
C GLU A 259 13.93 -16.50 -3.95
N GLU A 260 13.46 -16.89 -5.15
CA GLU A 260 12.99 -15.91 -6.14
C GLU A 260 11.73 -15.16 -5.68
N VAL A 261 10.86 -15.81 -4.89
CA VAL A 261 9.75 -15.11 -4.23
C VAL A 261 10.28 -14.02 -3.29
N GLY A 262 11.33 -14.32 -2.54
CA GLY A 262 11.97 -13.35 -1.63
C GLY A 262 12.60 -12.18 -2.36
N LEU A 263 13.30 -12.43 -3.46
CA LEU A 263 13.89 -11.39 -4.32
C LEU A 263 12.80 -10.50 -4.95
N TYR A 264 11.75 -11.12 -5.51
CA TYR A 264 10.60 -10.39 -6.03
C TYR A 264 9.93 -9.54 -4.95
N GLN A 265 9.71 -10.12 -3.75
CA GLN A 265 9.07 -9.43 -2.63
C GLN A 265 9.87 -8.19 -2.20
N ALA A 266 11.19 -8.29 -2.12
CA ALA A 266 12.06 -7.17 -1.78
C ALA A 266 11.94 -6.03 -2.81
N GLY A 267 12.08 -6.33 -4.09
CA GLY A 267 11.94 -5.35 -5.17
C GLY A 267 10.53 -4.74 -5.24
N PHE A 268 9.50 -5.57 -5.08
CA PHE A 268 8.10 -5.12 -5.07
C PHE A 268 7.81 -4.16 -3.92
N VAL A 269 8.29 -4.44 -2.71
CA VAL A 269 8.13 -3.55 -1.54
C VAL A 269 8.83 -2.22 -1.77
N ILE A 270 10.06 -2.22 -2.32
CA ILE A 270 10.77 -0.97 -2.64
C ILE A 270 9.91 -0.10 -3.58
N MET A 271 9.41 -0.67 -4.67
CA MET A 271 8.66 0.07 -5.67
C MET A 271 7.28 0.51 -5.17
N THR A 272 6.52 -0.38 -4.55
CA THR A 272 5.13 -0.09 -4.19
C THR A 272 5.00 0.66 -2.86
N THR A 273 5.88 0.42 -1.90
CA THR A 273 5.82 1.05 -0.58
C THR A 273 6.63 2.33 -0.55
N TYR A 274 7.93 2.28 -0.86
CA TYR A 274 8.80 3.45 -0.70
C TYR A 274 8.62 4.48 -1.83
N VAL A 275 8.63 4.05 -3.08
CA VAL A 275 8.33 4.95 -4.20
C VAL A 275 6.85 5.34 -4.21
N GLY A 276 5.95 4.39 -3.94
CA GLY A 276 4.51 4.62 -3.85
C GLY A 276 4.09 5.61 -2.76
N MET A 277 4.91 5.81 -1.72
CA MET A 277 4.66 6.80 -0.67
C MET A 277 4.57 8.23 -1.25
N VAL A 278 5.36 8.56 -2.26
CA VAL A 278 5.29 9.87 -2.93
C VAL A 278 3.91 10.05 -3.58
N MET A 279 3.39 9.02 -4.24
CA MET A 279 2.07 9.04 -4.83
C MET A 279 0.97 9.20 -3.77
N ASN A 280 1.09 8.49 -2.65
CA ASN A 280 0.14 8.58 -1.54
C ASN A 280 0.14 9.98 -0.90
N ALA A 281 1.32 10.59 -0.73
CA ALA A 281 1.45 11.96 -0.21
C ALA A 281 0.77 12.98 -1.15
N ILE A 282 0.95 12.81 -2.45
CA ILE A 282 0.29 13.62 -3.47
C ILE A 282 -1.23 13.40 -3.42
N GLY A 283 -1.69 12.16 -3.30
CA GLY A 283 -3.11 11.77 -3.32
C GLY A 283 -3.95 12.35 -2.20
N THR A 284 -3.35 12.60 -1.03
CA THR A 284 -4.06 13.17 0.14
C THR A 284 -4.66 14.54 -0.11
N ASP A 285 -4.01 15.41 -0.89
CA ASP A 285 -4.53 16.72 -1.26
C ASP A 285 -5.26 16.69 -2.61
N TYR A 286 -4.77 15.89 -3.54
CA TYR A 286 -5.26 15.82 -4.89
C TYR A 286 -6.71 15.34 -5.01
N TYR A 287 -7.07 14.24 -4.31
CA TYR A 287 -8.40 13.66 -4.39
C TYR A 287 -9.51 14.61 -3.88
N PRO A 288 -9.42 15.22 -2.69
CA PRO A 288 -10.44 16.16 -2.22
C PRO A 288 -10.59 17.37 -3.14
N ARG A 289 -9.47 17.88 -3.67
CA ARG A 289 -9.48 19.02 -4.60
C ARG A 289 -10.19 18.66 -5.89
N LEU A 290 -9.89 17.50 -6.48
CA LEU A 290 -10.53 17.03 -7.71
C LEU A 290 -12.01 16.73 -7.51
N ALA A 291 -12.39 16.18 -6.35
CA ALA A 291 -13.77 15.89 -6.00
C ALA A 291 -14.63 17.17 -5.85
N ALA A 292 -14.03 18.26 -5.34
CA ALA A 292 -14.73 19.53 -5.19
C ALA A 292 -15.14 20.18 -6.51
N ILE A 293 -14.40 19.93 -7.59
CA ILE A 293 -14.60 20.51 -8.93
C ILE A 293 -15.15 19.49 -9.94
N ASN A 294 -15.65 18.36 -9.48
CA ASN A 294 -16.00 17.19 -10.32
C ASN A 294 -17.02 17.46 -11.43
N LYS A 295 -17.82 18.52 -11.31
CA LYS A 295 -18.83 18.91 -12.30
C LYS A 295 -18.22 19.63 -13.51
N ASP A 296 -17.09 20.32 -13.33
CA ASP A 296 -16.42 21.07 -14.40
C ASP A 296 -15.29 20.23 -15.02
N ASN A 297 -15.50 19.80 -16.26
CA ASN A 297 -14.50 18.99 -16.98
C ASN A 297 -13.24 19.79 -17.33
N ILE A 298 -13.34 21.10 -17.54
CA ILE A 298 -12.21 21.96 -17.91
C ILE A 298 -11.32 22.13 -16.68
N GLU A 299 -11.90 22.48 -15.54
CA GLU A 299 -11.17 22.65 -14.29
C GLU A 299 -10.57 21.31 -13.79
N CYS A 300 -11.28 20.19 -13.95
CA CYS A 300 -10.75 18.85 -13.71
C CYS A 300 -9.52 18.57 -14.57
N ARG A 301 -9.58 18.84 -15.88
CA ARG A 301 -8.47 18.64 -16.81
C ARG A 301 -7.23 19.45 -16.42
N GLU A 302 -7.42 20.72 -16.06
CA GLU A 302 -6.33 21.57 -15.60
C GLU A 302 -5.71 21.05 -14.30
N THR A 303 -6.55 20.67 -13.34
CA THR A 303 -6.11 20.16 -12.04
C THR A 303 -5.33 18.86 -12.18
N VAL A 304 -5.81 17.91 -12.99
CA VAL A 304 -5.10 16.66 -13.32
C VAL A 304 -3.75 16.97 -13.97
N SER A 305 -3.70 17.88 -14.96
CA SER A 305 -2.46 18.24 -15.64
C SER A 305 -1.45 18.91 -14.71
N LYS A 306 -1.88 19.88 -13.90
CA LYS A 306 -1.02 20.58 -12.91
C LYS A 306 -0.46 19.60 -11.88
N GLN A 307 -1.29 18.69 -11.37
CA GLN A 307 -0.85 17.66 -10.40
C GLN A 307 0.12 16.68 -11.03
N GLY A 308 -0.13 16.28 -12.28
CA GLY A 308 0.76 15.41 -13.04
C GLY A 308 2.13 16.04 -13.29
N GLU A 309 2.19 17.33 -13.58
CA GLU A 309 3.44 18.08 -13.75
C GLU A 309 4.29 18.04 -12.46
N ILE A 310 3.67 18.40 -11.32
CA ILE A 310 4.36 18.40 -10.01
C ILE A 310 4.88 17.00 -9.67
N GLY A 311 4.03 15.98 -9.82
CA GLY A 311 4.43 14.61 -9.49
C GLY A 311 5.52 14.07 -10.41
N ALA A 312 5.48 14.36 -11.71
CA ALA A 312 6.53 13.95 -12.64
C ALA A 312 7.90 14.60 -12.31
N MET A 313 7.89 15.89 -11.90
CA MET A 313 9.11 16.59 -11.47
C MET A 313 9.72 16.03 -10.18
N ILE A 314 8.96 15.34 -9.35
CA ILE A 314 9.43 14.69 -8.13
C ILE A 314 9.84 13.24 -8.40
N LEU A 315 8.99 12.48 -9.11
CA LEU A 315 9.21 11.06 -9.37
C LEU A 315 10.32 10.81 -10.39
N GLY A 316 10.46 11.65 -11.42
CA GLY A 316 11.52 11.48 -12.43
C GLY A 316 12.92 11.41 -11.82
N PRO A 317 13.36 12.43 -11.06
CA PRO A 317 14.65 12.38 -10.36
C PRO A 317 14.78 11.22 -9.39
N MET A 318 13.72 10.88 -8.66
CA MET A 318 13.73 9.75 -7.72
C MET A 318 13.92 8.42 -8.44
N LEU A 319 13.24 8.21 -9.57
CA LEU A 319 13.32 6.97 -10.33
C LEU A 319 14.67 6.84 -11.07
N THR A 320 15.22 7.93 -11.61
CA THR A 320 16.57 7.92 -12.19
C THR A 320 17.63 7.63 -11.13
N PHE A 321 17.50 8.18 -9.90
CA PHE A 321 18.35 7.82 -8.77
C PHE A 321 18.21 6.33 -8.41
N CYS A 322 16.99 5.82 -8.29
CA CYS A 322 16.74 4.42 -8.03
C CYS A 322 17.39 3.51 -9.09
N LEU A 323 17.28 3.84 -10.37
CA LEU A 323 17.88 3.04 -11.46
C LEU A 323 19.40 2.89 -11.31
N VAL A 324 20.10 3.98 -10.98
CA VAL A 324 21.58 3.96 -10.91
C VAL A 324 22.07 3.34 -9.61
N PHE A 325 21.44 3.69 -8.48
CA PHE A 325 21.91 3.34 -7.15
C PHE A 325 21.17 2.17 -6.50
N MET A 326 20.28 1.47 -7.24
CA MET A 326 19.52 0.36 -6.67
C MET A 326 20.37 -0.74 -6.05
N PRO A 327 21.51 -1.16 -6.62
CA PRO A 327 22.39 -2.15 -5.96
C PRO A 327 22.78 -1.71 -4.54
N PHE A 328 23.17 -0.45 -4.34
CA PHE A 328 23.48 0.10 -3.01
C PHE A 328 22.26 0.18 -2.10
N VAL A 329 21.11 0.54 -2.66
CA VAL A 329 19.84 0.57 -1.90
C VAL A 329 19.47 -0.82 -1.41
N LEU A 330 19.62 -1.85 -2.25
CA LEU A 330 19.40 -3.25 -1.88
C LEU A 330 20.37 -3.72 -0.80
N GLN A 331 21.65 -3.38 -0.90
CA GLN A 331 22.65 -3.69 0.11
C GLN A 331 22.36 -3.01 1.46
N ILE A 332 21.91 -1.75 1.44
CA ILE A 332 21.57 -1.00 2.66
C ILE A 332 20.28 -1.52 3.30
N LEU A 333 19.22 -1.72 2.51
CA LEU A 333 17.89 -2.11 3.02
C LEU A 333 17.80 -3.61 3.33
N TYR A 334 18.54 -4.44 2.58
CA TYR A 334 18.55 -5.89 2.69
C TYR A 334 19.99 -6.41 2.90
N SER A 335 20.55 -7.15 1.95
CA SER A 335 21.91 -7.67 1.97
C SER A 335 22.39 -7.96 0.54
N ASP A 336 23.66 -8.36 0.39
CA ASP A 336 24.24 -8.70 -0.94
C ASP A 336 23.47 -9.83 -1.64
N SER A 337 22.90 -10.77 -0.87
CA SER A 337 22.09 -11.87 -1.42
C SER A 337 20.80 -11.40 -2.13
N PHE A 338 20.41 -10.14 -1.96
CA PHE A 338 19.23 -9.56 -2.64
C PHE A 338 19.57 -8.77 -3.90
N LEU A 339 20.83 -8.72 -4.33
CA LEU A 339 21.24 -7.96 -5.52
C LEU A 339 20.51 -8.40 -6.79
N ALA A 340 20.16 -9.68 -6.92
CA ALA A 340 19.38 -10.18 -8.05
C ALA A 340 17.94 -9.58 -8.13
N ALA A 341 17.42 -9.03 -7.03
CA ALA A 341 16.15 -8.27 -7.08
C ALA A 341 16.25 -7.00 -7.96
N ASN A 342 17.48 -6.52 -8.24
CA ASN A 342 17.71 -5.41 -9.16
C ASN A 342 17.15 -5.67 -10.56
N ASP A 343 17.12 -6.89 -11.01
CA ASP A 343 16.59 -7.28 -12.32
C ASP A 343 15.11 -6.92 -12.48
N TYR A 344 14.33 -7.17 -11.42
CA TYR A 344 12.94 -6.73 -11.37
C TYR A 344 12.83 -5.20 -11.28
N VAL A 345 13.59 -4.59 -10.36
CA VAL A 345 13.45 -3.16 -10.02
C VAL A 345 13.84 -2.28 -11.20
N THR A 346 14.83 -2.65 -11.96
CA THR A 346 15.31 -1.90 -13.14
C THR A 346 14.17 -1.61 -14.12
N TRP A 347 13.38 -2.61 -14.48
CA TRP A 347 12.22 -2.42 -15.35
C TRP A 347 11.00 -1.83 -14.60
N ALA A 348 10.83 -2.18 -13.33
CA ALA A 348 9.74 -1.67 -12.52
C ALA A 348 9.83 -0.15 -12.30
N CYS A 349 11.02 0.45 -12.32
CA CYS A 349 11.20 1.92 -12.28
C CYS A 349 10.51 2.61 -13.46
N LEU A 350 10.66 2.08 -14.68
CA LEU A 350 9.92 2.59 -15.85
C LEU A 350 8.42 2.42 -15.65
N GLY A 351 8.00 1.24 -15.17
CA GLY A 351 6.62 0.95 -14.84
C GLY A 351 6.02 1.92 -13.82
N MET A 352 6.79 2.36 -12.82
CA MET A 352 6.32 3.32 -11.82
C MET A 352 6.07 4.72 -12.40
N MET A 353 6.86 5.17 -13.37
CA MET A 353 6.58 6.42 -14.07
C MET A 353 5.27 6.34 -14.83
N LEU A 354 5.04 5.26 -15.56
CA LEU A 354 3.80 4.99 -16.30
C LEU A 354 2.60 4.82 -15.37
N ARG A 355 2.79 4.11 -14.24
CA ARG A 355 1.81 3.96 -13.18
C ARG A 355 1.33 5.32 -12.66
N PHE A 356 2.25 6.22 -12.41
CA PHE A 356 1.90 7.57 -11.96
C PHE A 356 1.01 8.30 -12.98
N GLY A 357 1.33 8.24 -14.28
CA GLY A 357 0.51 8.83 -15.33
C GLY A 357 -0.90 8.25 -15.42
N ALA A 358 -1.06 6.93 -15.25
CA ALA A 358 -2.36 6.27 -15.18
C ALA A 358 -3.14 6.64 -13.92
N TRP A 359 -2.44 6.67 -12.78
CA TRP A 359 -3.01 6.93 -11.47
C TRP A 359 -3.66 8.32 -11.37
N ILE A 360 -3.03 9.37 -11.89
CA ILE A 360 -3.61 10.71 -11.88
C ILE A 360 -4.92 10.79 -12.67
N ILE A 361 -5.06 10.01 -13.75
CA ILE A 361 -6.31 9.93 -14.52
C ILE A 361 -7.36 9.10 -13.79
N SER A 362 -6.97 7.96 -13.19
CA SER A 362 -7.92 7.05 -12.53
C SER A 362 -8.66 7.72 -11.36
N TYR A 363 -8.02 8.66 -10.68
CA TYR A 363 -8.67 9.48 -9.64
C TYR A 363 -9.82 10.35 -10.18
N LEU A 364 -9.80 10.69 -11.48
CA LEU A 364 -10.92 11.40 -12.10
C LEU A 364 -12.21 10.55 -12.06
N PHE A 365 -12.11 9.24 -12.28
CA PHE A 365 -13.25 8.33 -12.21
C PHE A 365 -13.82 8.25 -10.78
N VAL A 366 -12.94 8.24 -9.79
CA VAL A 366 -13.33 8.23 -8.38
C VAL A 366 -13.96 9.56 -7.97
N ALA A 367 -13.37 10.69 -8.39
CA ALA A 367 -13.87 12.03 -8.09
C ALA A 367 -15.24 12.30 -8.71
N LYS A 368 -15.50 11.74 -9.90
CA LYS A 368 -16.81 11.81 -10.57
C LYS A 368 -17.84 10.79 -10.04
N ALA A 369 -17.49 10.03 -8.98
CA ALA A 369 -18.32 9.01 -8.35
C ALA A 369 -18.77 7.88 -9.32
N GLU A 370 -18.00 7.62 -10.39
CA GLU A 370 -18.28 6.54 -11.33
C GLU A 370 -17.72 5.20 -10.83
N SER A 371 -18.19 4.73 -9.67
CA SER A 371 -17.69 3.52 -9.00
C SER A 371 -17.72 2.27 -9.88
N LYS A 372 -18.76 2.09 -10.68
CA LYS A 372 -18.88 0.94 -11.60
C LYS A 372 -17.79 0.94 -12.68
N LEU A 373 -17.48 2.12 -13.21
CA LEU A 373 -16.41 2.30 -14.19
C LEU A 373 -15.05 2.03 -13.55
N PHE A 374 -14.81 2.64 -12.39
CA PHE A 374 -13.56 2.46 -11.64
C PHE A 374 -13.30 0.97 -11.34
N ILE A 375 -14.29 0.23 -10.82
CA ILE A 375 -14.17 -1.21 -10.54
C ILE A 375 -13.84 -1.99 -11.83
N LYS A 376 -14.50 -1.70 -12.96
CA LYS A 376 -14.21 -2.39 -14.23
C LYS A 376 -12.79 -2.14 -14.71
N VAL A 377 -12.31 -0.92 -14.59
CA VAL A 377 -10.96 -0.51 -15.00
C VAL A 377 -9.90 -1.16 -14.10
N GLU A 378 -10.13 -1.18 -12.77
CA GLU A 378 -9.25 -1.86 -11.81
C GLU A 378 -9.22 -3.37 -12.01
N LEU A 379 -10.38 -4.00 -12.30
CA LEU A 379 -10.43 -5.43 -12.60
C LEU A 379 -9.63 -5.78 -13.86
N SER A 380 -9.78 -4.98 -14.93
CA SER A 380 -9.00 -5.19 -16.16
C SER A 380 -7.50 -5.04 -15.90
N ALA A 381 -7.08 -4.07 -15.07
CA ALA A 381 -5.69 -3.90 -14.68
C ALA A 381 -5.15 -5.13 -13.93
N ASN A 382 -5.93 -5.71 -13.02
CA ASN A 382 -5.55 -6.93 -12.31
C ASN A 382 -5.39 -8.13 -13.27
N VAL A 383 -6.26 -8.26 -14.27
CA VAL A 383 -6.14 -9.29 -15.30
C VAL A 383 -4.88 -9.09 -16.14
N TYR A 384 -4.63 -7.88 -16.62
CA TYR A 384 -3.40 -7.56 -17.37
C TYR A 384 -2.16 -7.85 -16.53
N TYR A 385 -2.19 -7.46 -15.24
CA TYR A 385 -1.07 -7.72 -14.33
C TYR A 385 -0.79 -9.22 -14.19
N LEU A 386 -1.81 -10.03 -13.96
CA LEU A 386 -1.65 -11.46 -13.85
C LEU A 386 -1.09 -12.06 -15.13
N VAL A 387 -1.74 -11.82 -16.28
CA VAL A 387 -1.35 -12.41 -17.56
C VAL A 387 0.08 -12.02 -17.95
N PHE A 388 0.39 -10.71 -17.92
CA PHE A 388 1.73 -10.24 -18.29
C PHE A 388 2.80 -10.73 -17.33
N SER A 389 2.51 -10.80 -16.02
CA SER A 389 3.47 -11.29 -15.03
C SER A 389 3.75 -12.78 -15.17
N LEU A 390 2.72 -13.60 -15.42
CA LEU A 390 2.91 -15.05 -15.64
C LEU A 390 3.73 -15.30 -16.90
N LEU A 391 3.42 -14.63 -17.99
CA LEU A 391 4.17 -14.75 -19.26
C LEU A 391 5.58 -14.17 -19.11
N GLY A 392 5.70 -12.97 -18.55
CA GLY A 392 6.99 -12.30 -18.36
C GLY A 392 7.96 -13.14 -17.53
N TYR A 393 7.47 -13.66 -16.38
CA TYR A 393 8.29 -14.51 -15.53
C TYR A 393 8.73 -15.81 -16.22
N ARG A 394 7.81 -16.45 -16.96
CA ARG A 394 8.11 -17.71 -17.66
C ARG A 394 9.21 -17.55 -18.72
N PHE A 395 9.28 -16.40 -19.40
CA PHE A 395 10.25 -16.18 -20.48
C PHE A 395 11.54 -15.48 -20.02
N PHE A 396 11.46 -14.61 -19.01
CA PHE A 396 12.55 -13.72 -18.62
C PHE A 396 12.82 -13.68 -17.11
N GLY A 397 12.23 -14.58 -16.31
CA GLY A 397 12.44 -14.63 -14.86
C GLY A 397 12.06 -13.33 -14.15
N LEU A 398 12.87 -12.89 -13.20
CA LEU A 398 12.65 -11.67 -12.42
C LEU A 398 12.61 -10.41 -13.29
N SER A 399 13.48 -10.32 -14.31
CA SER A 399 13.45 -9.20 -15.28
C SER A 399 12.09 -9.14 -15.99
N GLY A 400 11.55 -10.31 -16.34
CA GLY A 400 10.25 -10.44 -17.00
C GLY A 400 9.09 -9.91 -16.16
N LEU A 401 9.16 -10.04 -14.83
CA LEU A 401 8.16 -9.43 -13.93
C LEU A 401 8.22 -7.90 -13.95
N GLY A 402 9.41 -7.33 -14.02
CA GLY A 402 9.60 -5.88 -14.15
C GLY A 402 9.10 -5.36 -15.51
N ILE A 403 9.39 -6.07 -16.60
CA ILE A 403 8.88 -5.77 -17.95
C ILE A 403 7.36 -5.85 -17.98
N ALA A 404 6.79 -6.93 -17.39
CA ALA A 404 5.34 -7.11 -17.28
C ALA A 404 4.68 -5.97 -16.52
N PHE A 405 5.31 -5.50 -15.44
CA PHE A 405 4.84 -4.35 -14.67
C PHE A 405 4.85 -3.06 -15.51
N ALA A 406 5.89 -2.82 -16.30
CA ALA A 406 5.95 -1.69 -17.22
C ALA A 406 4.88 -1.78 -18.33
N LEU A 407 4.74 -2.94 -18.99
CA LEU A 407 3.73 -3.18 -20.03
C LEU A 407 2.30 -3.04 -19.51
N LEU A 408 2.03 -3.57 -18.33
CA LEU A 408 0.74 -3.36 -17.65
C LEU A 408 0.39 -1.88 -17.63
N TYR A 409 1.33 -1.04 -17.14
CA TYR A 409 1.04 0.38 -16.96
C TYR A 409 1.04 1.18 -18.27
N VAL A 410 1.67 0.68 -19.36
CA VAL A 410 1.42 1.22 -20.71
C VAL A 410 -0.04 0.99 -21.10
N VAL A 411 -0.52 -0.24 -21.00
CA VAL A 411 -1.90 -0.60 -21.39
C VAL A 411 -2.91 0.11 -20.51
N TYR A 412 -2.69 0.11 -19.19
CA TYR A 412 -3.57 0.74 -18.22
C TYR A 412 -3.63 2.27 -18.39
N PHE A 413 -2.49 2.91 -18.64
CA PHE A 413 -2.43 4.35 -18.93
C PHE A 413 -3.23 4.71 -20.18
N LEU A 414 -3.03 3.97 -21.28
CA LEU A 414 -3.77 4.15 -22.51
C LEU A 414 -5.27 3.93 -22.30
N GLN A 415 -5.66 2.87 -21.59
CA GLN A 415 -7.05 2.59 -21.25
C GLN A 415 -7.69 3.73 -20.47
N CYS A 416 -7.05 4.19 -19.38
CA CYS A 416 -7.55 5.30 -18.57
C CYS A 416 -7.68 6.58 -19.41
N TYR A 417 -6.68 6.89 -20.25
CA TYR A 417 -6.70 8.06 -21.11
C TYR A 417 -7.82 8.01 -22.16
N LEU A 418 -7.98 6.89 -22.84
CA LEU A 418 -9.03 6.72 -23.87
C LEU A 418 -10.44 6.82 -23.27
N ILE A 419 -10.65 6.23 -22.10
CA ILE A 419 -11.93 6.32 -21.38
C ILE A 419 -12.18 7.77 -20.94
N ALA A 420 -11.20 8.44 -20.34
CA ALA A 420 -11.34 9.83 -19.91
C ALA A 420 -11.57 10.78 -21.09
N ARG A 421 -10.88 10.56 -22.22
CA ARG A 421 -11.08 11.32 -23.46
C ARG A 421 -12.49 11.16 -24.00
N LYS A 422 -13.00 9.92 -24.08
CA LYS A 422 -14.33 9.63 -24.63
C LYS A 422 -15.47 10.14 -23.74
N ARG A 423 -15.31 10.07 -22.40
CA ARG A 423 -16.40 10.41 -21.47
C ARG A 423 -16.41 11.87 -21.01
N TYR A 424 -15.22 12.47 -20.89
CA TYR A 424 -15.09 13.81 -20.29
C TYR A 424 -14.38 14.81 -21.19
N ASP A 425 -14.14 14.47 -22.48
CA ASP A 425 -13.30 15.22 -23.42
C ASP A 425 -11.94 15.60 -22.82
N PHE A 426 -11.39 14.67 -22.03
CA PHE A 426 -10.13 14.89 -21.31
C PHE A 426 -8.97 14.93 -22.31
N ARG A 427 -8.13 15.95 -22.17
CA ARG A 427 -6.85 16.06 -22.89
C ARG A 427 -5.81 16.63 -21.94
N PHE A 428 -4.64 16.08 -21.95
CA PHE A 428 -3.54 16.67 -21.19
C PHE A 428 -3.15 18.04 -21.71
N SER A 429 -2.74 18.95 -20.81
CA SER A 429 -2.14 20.23 -21.20
C SER A 429 -0.82 20.01 -21.93
N HIS A 430 -0.46 20.91 -22.84
CA HIS A 430 0.84 20.85 -23.52
C HIS A 430 2.01 20.92 -22.53
N SER A 431 1.85 21.69 -21.46
CA SER A 431 2.83 21.79 -20.37
C SER A 431 3.05 20.45 -19.68
N PHE A 432 1.98 19.70 -19.39
CA PHE A 432 2.08 18.34 -18.82
C PHE A 432 2.81 17.40 -19.78
N ILE A 433 2.39 17.36 -21.05
CA ILE A 433 3.01 16.46 -22.04
C ILE A 433 4.51 16.73 -22.14
N LYS A 434 4.92 17.99 -22.21
CA LYS A 434 6.33 18.37 -22.22
C LYS A 434 7.06 17.95 -20.96
N CYS A 435 6.52 18.26 -19.78
CA CYS A 435 7.16 18.00 -18.51
C CYS A 435 7.25 16.50 -18.21
N TYR A 436 6.13 15.78 -18.32
CA TYR A 436 6.06 14.33 -18.10
C TYR A 436 6.88 13.58 -19.15
N GLY A 437 6.79 13.98 -20.43
CA GLY A 437 7.53 13.37 -21.52
C GLY A 437 9.04 13.50 -21.35
N VAL A 438 9.54 14.69 -20.98
CA VAL A 438 10.97 14.89 -20.69
C VAL A 438 11.44 14.01 -19.53
N GLN A 439 10.70 13.94 -18.43
CA GLN A 439 11.08 13.10 -17.30
C GLN A 439 11.01 11.61 -17.66
N LEU A 440 10.00 11.18 -18.43
CA LEU A 440 9.90 9.81 -18.92
C LEU A 440 11.09 9.47 -19.85
N LEU A 441 11.46 10.36 -20.77
CA LEU A 441 12.63 10.17 -21.64
C LEU A 441 13.94 10.07 -20.84
N LEU A 442 14.10 10.86 -19.78
CA LEU A 442 15.27 10.75 -18.90
C LEU A 442 15.28 9.42 -18.12
N VAL A 443 14.13 8.92 -17.69
CA VAL A 443 14.02 7.59 -17.06
C VAL A 443 14.38 6.50 -18.07
N VAL A 444 13.89 6.58 -19.32
CA VAL A 444 14.25 5.62 -20.39
C VAL A 444 15.73 5.71 -20.73
N ALA A 445 16.31 6.90 -20.88
CA ALA A 445 17.73 7.08 -21.14
C ALA A 445 18.59 6.51 -20.00
N CYS A 446 18.18 6.74 -18.74
CA CYS A 446 18.84 6.18 -17.58
C CYS A 446 18.76 4.64 -17.56
N LEU A 447 17.59 4.08 -17.87
CA LEU A 447 17.40 2.63 -18.01
C LEU A 447 18.34 2.05 -19.09
N THR A 448 18.42 2.70 -20.26
CA THR A 448 19.31 2.29 -21.36
C THR A 448 20.78 2.32 -20.92
N ILE A 449 21.20 3.37 -20.21
CA ILE A 449 22.56 3.48 -19.68
C ILE A 449 22.86 2.32 -18.70
N VAL A 450 21.93 2.05 -17.78
CA VAL A 450 22.10 0.98 -16.78
C VAL A 450 22.17 -0.40 -17.42
N MET A 451 21.54 -0.60 -18.59
CA MET A 451 21.53 -1.87 -19.33
C MET A 451 22.72 -2.05 -20.26
N LEU A 452 23.25 -0.95 -20.82
CA LEU A 452 24.32 -1.03 -21.83
C LEU A 452 25.74 -0.85 -21.26
N PHE A 453 25.86 -0.19 -20.11
CA PHE A 453 27.16 0.13 -19.54
C PHE A 453 27.34 -0.50 -18.16
N ASP A 454 28.56 -0.98 -17.89
CA ASP A 454 28.97 -1.52 -16.60
C ASP A 454 30.06 -0.67 -15.94
N GLY A 455 30.38 -0.98 -14.69
CA GLY A 455 31.44 -0.33 -13.93
C GLY A 455 31.23 1.18 -13.71
N TRP A 456 32.33 1.94 -13.73
CA TRP A 456 32.32 3.37 -13.39
C TRP A 456 31.56 4.23 -14.43
N LEU A 457 31.55 3.80 -15.68
CA LEU A 457 30.90 4.55 -16.78
C LEU A 457 29.38 4.63 -16.57
N LYS A 458 28.76 3.54 -16.09
CA LYS A 458 27.35 3.49 -15.68
C LYS A 458 27.03 4.57 -14.65
N TYR A 459 27.87 4.69 -13.61
CA TYR A 459 27.66 5.68 -12.56
C TYR A 459 27.90 7.10 -13.06
N LEU A 460 28.92 7.35 -13.87
CA LEU A 460 29.22 8.65 -14.42
C LEU A 460 28.05 9.18 -15.29
N LEU A 461 27.64 8.39 -16.28
CA LEU A 461 26.55 8.74 -17.19
C LEU A 461 25.20 8.81 -16.44
N GLY A 462 24.98 7.86 -15.54
CA GLY A 462 23.77 7.84 -14.69
C GLY A 462 23.68 9.09 -13.81
N CYS A 463 24.75 9.50 -13.14
CA CYS A 463 24.78 10.74 -12.35
C CYS A 463 24.54 11.98 -13.22
N ALA A 464 25.02 12.03 -14.46
CA ALA A 464 24.73 13.13 -15.38
C ALA A 464 23.20 13.21 -15.68
N VAL A 465 22.55 12.06 -15.95
CA VAL A 465 21.09 12.01 -16.18
C VAL A 465 20.32 12.42 -14.92
N ILE A 466 20.74 11.94 -13.74
CA ILE A 466 20.13 12.34 -12.45
C ILE A 466 20.26 13.85 -12.26
N ALA A 467 21.44 14.44 -12.49
CA ALA A 467 21.67 15.88 -12.35
C ALA A 467 20.76 16.68 -13.29
N ILE A 468 20.61 16.26 -14.56
CA ILE A 468 19.71 16.88 -15.53
C ILE A 468 18.25 16.75 -15.06
N SER A 469 17.82 15.58 -14.63
CA SER A 469 16.45 15.34 -14.14
C SER A 469 16.15 16.18 -12.89
N CYS A 470 17.07 16.25 -11.93
CA CYS A 470 16.96 17.10 -10.75
C CYS A 470 16.91 18.58 -11.11
N PHE A 471 17.81 19.06 -11.98
CA PHE A 471 17.84 20.45 -12.41
C PHE A 471 16.52 20.87 -13.07
N LEU A 472 16.03 20.06 -14.02
CA LEU A 472 14.74 20.31 -14.70
C LEU A 472 13.57 20.22 -13.73
N GLY A 473 13.59 19.27 -12.79
CA GLY A 473 12.58 19.13 -11.73
C GLY A 473 12.54 20.36 -10.82
N ILE A 474 13.67 20.75 -10.24
CA ILE A 474 13.77 21.91 -9.32
C ILE A 474 13.42 23.20 -10.05
N ARG A 475 13.96 23.42 -11.25
CA ARG A 475 13.64 24.61 -12.07
C ARG A 475 12.14 24.69 -12.38
N GLY A 476 11.55 23.57 -12.80
CA GLY A 476 10.13 23.47 -13.11
C GLY A 476 9.23 23.71 -11.89
N LEU A 477 9.57 23.13 -10.72
CA LEU A 477 8.85 23.36 -9.47
C LEU A 477 9.01 24.81 -9.00
N ASN A 478 10.22 25.40 -9.13
CA ASN A 478 10.44 26.77 -8.74
C ASN A 478 9.64 27.77 -9.59
N GLN A 479 9.53 27.53 -10.89
CA GLN A 479 8.71 28.37 -11.78
C GLN A 479 7.21 28.33 -11.44
N ARG A 480 6.71 27.19 -10.88
CA ARG A 480 5.29 26.98 -10.56
C ARG A 480 4.90 27.31 -9.13
N MET A 481 5.79 27.08 -8.18
CA MET A 481 5.50 27.16 -6.74
C MET A 481 6.40 28.12 -5.95
N ASN A 482 7.32 28.84 -6.63
CA ASN A 482 8.36 29.65 -5.95
C ASN A 482 9.07 28.89 -4.81
N LEU A 483 9.42 27.61 -5.08
CA LEU A 483 9.91 26.65 -4.09
C LEU A 483 11.12 27.21 -3.30
N LEU A 484 12.05 27.87 -3.98
CA LEU A 484 13.26 28.43 -3.36
C LEU A 484 12.94 29.56 -2.36
N SER A 485 11.95 30.41 -2.66
CA SER A 485 11.50 31.45 -1.74
C SER A 485 10.77 30.84 -0.52
N PHE A 486 9.96 29.79 -0.73
CA PHE A 486 9.28 29.08 0.35
C PHE A 486 10.28 28.40 1.31
N VAL A 487 11.31 27.74 0.78
CA VAL A 487 12.36 27.09 1.57
C VAL A 487 13.22 28.14 2.31
N LYS A 488 13.64 29.22 1.63
CA LYS A 488 14.36 30.33 2.27
C LYS A 488 13.59 30.95 3.44
N ASN A 489 12.30 31.21 3.25
CA ASN A 489 11.45 31.81 4.30
C ASN A 489 11.23 30.85 5.49
N LYS A 490 11.27 29.55 5.28
CA LYS A 490 11.11 28.54 6.34
C LYS A 490 12.42 28.34 7.15
N ILE A 491 13.58 28.46 6.49
CA ILE A 491 14.89 28.40 7.13
C ILE A 491 15.15 29.70 7.91
N ALA A 492 14.76 30.85 7.37
CA ALA A 492 14.91 32.15 8.04
C ALA A 492 13.97 32.36 9.26
N LYS A 493 12.95 31.52 9.43
CA LYS A 493 12.03 31.50 10.60
C LYS A 493 12.40 30.48 11.68
N LYS A 494 13.48 29.75 11.51
CA LYS A 494 14.13 28.93 12.55
C LYS A 494 15.38 29.61 13.07
#